data_b647050174cb8ecb9a7b45dcc7289ff1
#
_entry.id   b647050174cb8ecb9a7b45dcc7289ff1
#
_cell.length_a   1.000
_cell.length_b   1.000
_cell.length_c   1.000
_cell.angle_alpha   90.00
_cell.angle_beta   90.00
_cell.angle_gamma   90.00
#
_symmetry.space_group_name_H-M   'P 1'
#
loop_
_entity.id
_entity.type
_entity.pdbx_description
1 polymer ?
#
loop_
_entity_poly.entity_id
_entity_poly.type
_entity_poly.pdbx_seq_one_letter_code
_entity_poly.pdbx_strand_id
1 'polypeptide(L)'
;MNFRRNLISSASAALLSLALIPVASAQTVLRASDVHPAGYPNVVAVENMGKKLESATAGRYKLQMFPGGVLGSEKEVVEQTQIGAIQIARISLGILGPVVPDVNVFNMPFVFRDEAHMRAVIDGPVGKEILDKITNSPARLVALGWMDSGSRSLYTKKEIKSPADLKGLKIRVMGNPLFVDTM
;
A
#
# COMPACT_ATOMS: atom_id res chain seq x y z
N MET A 1 10.78 -62.40 -33.10
CA MET A 1 11.46 -61.95 -31.88
C MET A 1 11.62 -60.42 -31.78
N ASN A 2 11.19 -59.65 -32.77
CA ASN A 2 11.36 -58.18 -32.80
C ASN A 2 10.14 -57.37 -32.31
N PHE A 3 8.94 -57.96 -32.20
CA PHE A 3 7.71 -57.25 -31.85
C PHE A 3 7.68 -56.79 -30.38
N ARG A 4 8.18 -57.59 -29.44
CA ARG A 4 8.26 -57.23 -28.00
C ARG A 4 9.29 -56.13 -27.69
N ARG A 5 10.39 -56.08 -28.45
CA ARG A 5 11.42 -55.03 -28.27
C ARG A 5 10.95 -53.68 -28.71
N ASN A 6 10.15 -53.59 -29.76
CA ASN A 6 9.61 -52.32 -30.26
C ASN A 6 8.51 -51.76 -29.34
N LEU A 7 7.68 -52.61 -28.69
CA LEU A 7 6.70 -52.19 -27.71
C LEU A 7 7.34 -51.58 -26.43
N ILE A 8 8.43 -52.13 -25.96
CA ILE A 8 9.16 -51.63 -24.79
C ILE A 8 9.82 -50.26 -25.09
N SER A 9 10.40 -50.09 -26.27
CA SER A 9 11.03 -48.84 -26.71
C SER A 9 9.99 -47.71 -26.88
N SER A 10 8.79 -48.01 -27.39
CA SER A 10 7.72 -47.05 -27.56
C SER A 10 7.11 -46.61 -26.21
N ALA A 11 6.99 -47.51 -25.25
CA ALA A 11 6.52 -47.19 -23.90
C ALA A 11 7.49 -46.30 -23.11
N SER A 12 8.82 -46.53 -23.27
CA SER A 12 9.84 -45.71 -22.64
C SER A 12 9.92 -44.28 -23.19
N ALA A 13 9.70 -44.11 -24.50
CA ALA A 13 9.66 -42.78 -25.12
C ALA A 13 8.43 -41.99 -24.72
N ALA A 14 7.27 -42.63 -24.51
CA ALA A 14 6.04 -41.99 -24.05
C ALA A 14 6.13 -41.55 -22.56
N LEU A 15 6.85 -42.28 -21.72
CA LEU A 15 7.08 -41.90 -20.32
C LEU A 15 8.04 -40.73 -20.16
N LEU A 16 9.04 -40.59 -21.05
CA LEU A 16 9.96 -39.44 -21.03
C LEU A 16 9.33 -38.12 -21.46
N SER A 17 8.31 -38.16 -22.34
CA SER A 17 7.61 -36.97 -22.80
C SER A 17 6.64 -36.37 -21.75
N LEU A 18 6.18 -37.15 -20.77
CA LEU A 18 5.33 -36.65 -19.67
C LEU A 18 6.12 -35.84 -18.62
N ALA A 19 7.44 -35.99 -18.57
CA ALA A 19 8.30 -35.30 -17.60
C ALA A 19 8.62 -33.83 -17.95
N LEU A 20 8.21 -33.35 -19.12
CA LEU A 20 8.45 -32.00 -19.64
C LEU A 20 7.22 -31.09 -19.64
N ILE A 21 6.19 -31.44 -18.85
CA ILE A 21 5.08 -30.48 -18.65
C ILE A 21 5.62 -29.32 -17.84
N PRO A 22 5.78 -28.11 -18.41
CA PRO A 22 6.16 -26.96 -17.61
C PRO A 22 5.08 -26.77 -16.54
N VAL A 23 5.46 -26.83 -15.28
CA VAL A 23 4.59 -26.44 -14.19
C VAL A 23 4.29 -24.96 -14.41
N ALA A 24 3.16 -24.66 -15.01
CA ALA A 24 2.67 -23.30 -15.15
C ALA A 24 2.48 -22.77 -13.73
N SER A 25 3.45 -21.97 -13.27
CA SER A 25 3.29 -21.24 -12.00
C SER A 25 2.12 -20.31 -12.18
N ALA A 26 1.03 -20.54 -11.46
CA ALA A 26 -0.13 -19.67 -11.51
C ALA A 26 0.29 -18.25 -11.10
N GLN A 27 -0.01 -17.26 -11.97
CA GLN A 27 0.25 -15.86 -11.68
C GLN A 27 -0.58 -15.43 -10.46
N THR A 28 0.09 -14.89 -9.45
CA THR A 28 -0.54 -14.33 -8.26
C THR A 28 -0.84 -12.85 -8.48
N VAL A 29 -2.13 -12.49 -8.43
CA VAL A 29 -2.55 -11.09 -8.55
C VAL A 29 -2.60 -10.45 -7.15
N LEU A 30 -1.82 -9.39 -6.95
CA LEU A 30 -1.81 -8.57 -5.75
C LEU A 30 -2.73 -7.36 -5.97
N ARG A 31 -3.79 -7.27 -5.18
CA ARG A 31 -4.73 -6.13 -5.22
C ARG A 31 -4.13 -4.98 -4.41
N ALA A 32 -4.03 -3.80 -5.05
CA ALA A 32 -3.53 -2.57 -4.44
C ALA A 32 -4.64 -1.50 -4.43
N SER A 33 -4.80 -0.78 -3.33
CA SER A 33 -5.82 0.26 -3.17
C SER A 33 -5.22 1.61 -2.82
N ASP A 34 -5.81 2.66 -3.39
CA ASP A 34 -5.57 4.07 -3.03
C ASP A 34 -6.86 4.87 -3.18
N VAL A 35 -7.09 5.85 -2.30
CA VAL A 35 -8.23 6.76 -2.40
C VAL A 35 -8.04 7.87 -3.43
N HIS A 36 -6.81 8.13 -3.87
CA HIS A 36 -6.54 9.12 -4.91
C HIS A 36 -6.98 8.63 -6.29
N PRO A 37 -7.35 9.54 -7.20
CA PRO A 37 -7.76 9.19 -8.55
C PRO A 37 -6.62 8.61 -9.38
N ALA A 38 -6.97 7.89 -10.45
CA ALA A 38 -6.00 7.42 -11.43
C ALA A 38 -5.13 8.57 -11.96
N GLY A 39 -3.85 8.32 -12.17
CA GLY A 39 -2.87 9.33 -12.59
C GLY A 39 -2.31 10.21 -11.47
N TYR A 40 -2.82 10.12 -10.25
CA TYR A 40 -2.20 10.80 -9.11
C TYR A 40 -0.78 10.22 -8.86
N PRO A 41 0.23 11.06 -8.50
CA PRO A 41 1.63 10.61 -8.38
C PRO A 41 1.82 9.35 -7.53
N ASN A 42 1.14 9.26 -6.39
CA ASN A 42 1.25 8.09 -5.50
C ASN A 42 0.67 6.82 -6.16
N VAL A 43 -0.47 6.94 -6.86
CA VAL A 43 -1.07 5.84 -7.63
C VAL A 43 -0.12 5.35 -8.71
N VAL A 44 0.44 6.28 -9.50
CA VAL A 44 1.43 5.96 -10.54
C VAL A 44 2.69 5.31 -9.96
N ALA A 45 3.14 5.75 -8.78
CA ALA A 45 4.28 5.13 -8.10
C ALA A 45 4.00 3.66 -7.73
N VAL A 46 2.81 3.35 -7.21
CA VAL A 46 2.40 1.98 -6.89
C VAL A 46 2.26 1.13 -8.16
N GLU A 47 1.69 1.67 -9.23
CA GLU A 47 1.62 0.99 -10.54
C GLU A 47 3.03 0.66 -11.10
N ASN A 48 3.97 1.61 -10.99
CA ASN A 48 5.34 1.39 -11.43
C ASN A 48 6.09 0.38 -10.55
N MET A 49 5.83 0.37 -9.24
CA MET A 49 6.31 -0.69 -8.34
C MET A 49 5.78 -2.05 -8.80
N GLY A 50 4.51 -2.14 -9.16
CA GLY A 50 3.89 -3.36 -9.69
C GLY A 50 4.56 -3.88 -10.95
N LYS A 51 4.85 -3.00 -11.92
CA LYS A 51 5.58 -3.35 -13.15
C LYS A 51 6.99 -3.88 -12.86
N LYS A 52 7.70 -3.26 -11.92
CA LYS A 52 9.03 -3.73 -11.49
C LYS A 52 8.94 -5.09 -10.81
N LEU A 53 7.94 -5.32 -9.96
CA LEU A 53 7.71 -6.59 -9.29
C LEU A 53 7.40 -7.70 -10.31
N GLU A 54 6.52 -7.45 -11.27
CA GLU A 54 6.19 -8.40 -12.35
C GLU A 54 7.45 -8.80 -13.13
N SER A 55 8.26 -7.82 -13.53
CA SER A 55 9.53 -8.07 -14.23
C SER A 55 10.52 -8.85 -13.35
N ALA A 56 10.71 -8.46 -12.10
CA ALA A 56 11.67 -9.09 -11.18
C ALA A 56 11.28 -10.53 -10.81
N THR A 57 10.00 -10.88 -10.95
CA THR A 57 9.48 -12.21 -10.61
C THR A 57 9.12 -13.06 -11.82
N ALA A 58 9.58 -12.66 -13.01
CA ALA A 58 9.26 -13.33 -14.28
C ALA A 58 7.74 -13.58 -14.43
N GLY A 59 6.92 -12.58 -14.10
CA GLY A 59 5.46 -12.63 -14.22
C GLY A 59 4.74 -13.41 -13.10
N ARG A 60 5.45 -13.94 -12.10
CA ARG A 60 4.83 -14.69 -11.00
C ARG A 60 3.87 -13.84 -10.16
N TYR A 61 4.21 -12.57 -9.93
CA TYR A 61 3.34 -11.60 -9.25
C TYR A 61 2.94 -10.49 -10.20
N LYS A 62 1.66 -10.16 -10.20
CA LYS A 62 1.11 -9.02 -10.93
C LYS A 62 0.33 -8.12 -9.98
N LEU A 63 0.55 -6.82 -10.04
CA LEU A 63 -0.21 -5.86 -9.26
C LEU A 63 -1.42 -5.38 -10.07
N GLN A 64 -2.59 -5.40 -9.43
CA GLN A 64 -3.82 -4.78 -9.93
C GLN A 64 -4.17 -3.58 -9.04
N MET A 65 -4.08 -2.37 -9.61
CA MET A 65 -4.37 -1.13 -8.92
C MET A 65 -5.86 -0.79 -8.95
N PHE A 66 -6.41 -0.38 -7.82
CA PHE A 66 -7.77 0.10 -7.60
C PHE A 66 -7.72 1.53 -7.02
N PRO A 67 -7.63 2.56 -7.89
CA PRO A 67 -7.59 3.96 -7.47
C PRO A 67 -8.98 4.50 -7.17
N GLY A 68 -9.05 5.72 -6.59
CA GLY A 68 -10.31 6.44 -6.38
C GLY A 68 -11.17 5.91 -5.24
N GLY A 69 -10.60 5.11 -4.33
CA GLY A 69 -11.34 4.59 -3.18
C GLY A 69 -12.42 3.56 -3.52
N VAL A 70 -12.34 2.91 -4.69
CA VAL A 70 -13.37 1.94 -5.14
C VAL A 70 -13.44 0.68 -4.27
N LEU A 71 -12.41 0.39 -3.48
CA LEU A 71 -12.41 -0.72 -2.52
C LEU A 71 -12.80 -0.29 -1.10
N GLY A 72 -13.21 0.97 -0.92
CA GLY A 72 -13.65 1.53 0.34
C GLY A 72 -12.81 2.71 0.82
N SER A 73 -13.18 3.27 1.98
CA SER A 73 -12.42 4.29 2.68
C SER A 73 -11.07 3.74 3.16
N GLU A 74 -10.12 4.63 3.48
CA GLU A 74 -8.80 4.20 3.99
C GLU A 74 -8.91 3.31 5.23
N LYS A 75 -9.88 3.54 6.12
CA LYS A 75 -10.12 2.70 7.30
C LYS A 75 -10.52 1.28 6.89
N GLU A 76 -11.51 1.16 6.01
CA GLU A 76 -11.98 -0.15 5.50
C GLU A 76 -10.87 -0.87 4.73
N VAL A 77 -10.04 -0.14 3.96
CA VAL A 77 -8.89 -0.71 3.26
C VAL A 77 -7.84 -1.25 4.23
N VAL A 78 -7.56 -0.57 5.35
CA VAL A 78 -6.69 -1.09 6.41
C VAL A 78 -7.24 -2.42 6.95
N GLU A 79 -8.51 -2.46 7.32
CA GLU A 79 -9.17 -3.66 7.83
C GLU A 79 -9.11 -4.83 6.81
N GLN A 80 -9.38 -4.55 5.54
CA GLN A 80 -9.27 -5.53 4.45
C GLN A 80 -7.83 -6.01 4.23
N THR A 81 -6.83 -5.13 4.43
CA THR A 81 -5.42 -5.52 4.33
C THR A 81 -5.00 -6.42 5.49
N GLN A 82 -5.46 -6.13 6.69
CA GLN A 82 -5.21 -6.93 7.90
C GLN A 82 -5.71 -8.37 7.79
N ILE A 83 -6.82 -8.59 7.07
CA ILE A 83 -7.37 -9.94 6.82
C ILE A 83 -6.90 -10.56 5.49
N GLY A 84 -6.03 -9.85 4.73
CA GLY A 84 -5.46 -10.34 3.48
C GLY A 84 -6.39 -10.25 2.26
N ALA A 85 -7.55 -9.59 2.35
CA ALA A 85 -8.43 -9.36 1.21
C ALA A 85 -7.84 -8.36 0.19
N ILE A 86 -7.02 -7.42 0.67
CA ILE A 86 -6.18 -6.51 -0.12
C ILE A 86 -4.72 -6.77 0.28
N GLN A 87 -3.82 -6.88 -0.68
CA GLN A 87 -2.42 -7.20 -0.41
C GLN A 87 -1.55 -5.95 -0.22
N ILE A 88 -1.91 -4.85 -0.87
CA ILE A 88 -1.14 -3.59 -0.84
C ILE A 88 -2.12 -2.43 -0.64
N ALA A 89 -1.83 -1.57 0.32
CA ALA A 89 -2.61 -0.38 0.60
C ALA A 89 -1.71 0.86 0.66
N ARG A 90 -2.02 1.90 -0.11
CA ARG A 90 -1.51 3.23 0.14
C ARG A 90 -2.57 3.97 0.97
N ILE A 91 -2.19 4.34 2.18
CA ILE A 91 -3.08 4.98 3.14
C ILE A 91 -2.42 6.18 3.79
N SER A 92 -3.23 7.11 4.29
CA SER A 92 -2.75 8.24 5.08
C SER A 92 -2.32 7.77 6.47
N LEU A 93 -1.17 8.25 6.92
CA LEU A 93 -0.62 7.87 8.23
C LEU A 93 -1.57 8.18 9.40
N GLY A 94 -2.40 9.22 9.25
CA GLY A 94 -3.42 9.58 10.25
C GLY A 94 -4.38 8.45 10.60
N ILE A 95 -4.72 7.59 9.63
CA ILE A 95 -5.63 6.46 9.85
C ILE A 95 -4.98 5.36 10.72
N LEU A 96 -3.65 5.27 10.71
CA LEU A 96 -2.93 4.31 11.55
C LEU A 96 -2.79 4.75 13.00
N GLY A 97 -2.93 6.05 13.31
CA GLY A 97 -2.72 6.58 14.67
C GLY A 97 -3.47 5.85 15.79
N PRO A 98 -4.75 5.47 15.63
CA PRO A 98 -5.47 4.69 16.63
C PRO A 98 -4.95 3.26 16.83
N VAL A 99 -4.29 2.67 15.82
CA VAL A 99 -3.81 1.28 15.84
C VAL A 99 -2.33 1.21 16.21
N VAL A 100 -1.56 2.21 15.77
CA VAL A 100 -0.12 2.36 16.03
C VAL A 100 0.14 3.78 16.53
N PRO A 101 0.02 4.05 17.84
CA PRO A 101 0.08 5.41 18.39
C PRO A 101 1.37 6.17 18.05
N ASP A 102 2.50 5.49 17.93
CA ASP A 102 3.80 6.10 17.60
C ASP A 102 3.78 6.90 16.29
N VAL A 103 2.95 6.55 15.32
CA VAL A 103 2.87 7.28 14.04
C VAL A 103 2.32 8.69 14.21
N ASN A 104 1.65 8.97 15.33
CA ASN A 104 1.08 10.29 15.59
C ASN A 104 2.13 11.40 15.72
N VAL A 105 3.37 11.07 16.00
CA VAL A 105 4.47 12.05 15.98
C VAL A 105 4.55 12.77 14.63
N PHE A 106 4.31 12.07 13.51
CA PHE A 106 4.31 12.66 12.18
C PHE A 106 2.98 13.33 11.78
N ASN A 107 1.93 13.10 12.56
CA ASN A 107 0.62 13.70 12.37
C ASN A 107 0.44 15.01 13.14
N MET A 108 1.38 15.35 14.03
CA MET A 108 1.32 16.58 14.84
C MET A 108 1.46 17.81 13.95
N PRO A 109 0.64 18.86 14.17
CA PRO A 109 0.79 20.11 13.45
C PRO A 109 2.17 20.72 13.63
N PHE A 110 2.73 21.28 12.55
CA PHE A 110 4.00 22.04 12.56
C PHE A 110 5.23 21.27 13.07
N VAL A 111 5.18 19.94 13.16
CA VAL A 111 6.33 19.12 13.58
C VAL A 111 7.50 19.23 12.61
N PHE A 112 7.21 19.42 11.32
CA PHE A 112 8.21 19.67 10.29
C PHE A 112 8.29 21.16 9.97
N ARG A 113 9.52 21.70 9.88
CA ARG A 113 9.78 23.10 9.54
C ARG A 113 9.47 23.39 8.06
N ASP A 114 9.85 22.46 7.21
CA ASP A 114 9.74 22.53 5.77
C ASP A 114 9.80 21.12 5.15
N GLU A 115 9.64 21.01 3.83
CA GLU A 115 9.69 19.74 3.10
C GLU A 115 11.08 19.08 3.20
N ALA A 116 12.17 19.85 3.15
CA ALA A 116 13.52 19.28 3.24
C ALA A 116 13.75 18.64 4.61
N HIS A 117 13.28 19.27 5.68
CA HIS A 117 13.33 18.69 7.03
C HIS A 117 12.47 17.42 7.10
N MET A 118 11.25 17.47 6.58
CA MET A 118 10.37 16.30 6.56
C MET A 118 11.03 15.12 5.84
N ARG A 119 11.59 15.35 4.65
CA ARG A 119 12.28 14.31 3.88
C ARG A 119 13.50 13.76 4.61
N ALA A 120 14.32 14.62 5.22
CA ALA A 120 15.47 14.16 6.00
C ALA A 120 15.06 13.27 7.19
N VAL A 121 13.90 13.51 7.78
CA VAL A 121 13.38 12.71 8.89
C VAL A 121 12.81 11.38 8.39
N ILE A 122 11.92 11.39 7.37
CA ILE A 122 11.26 10.16 6.90
C ILE A 122 12.22 9.22 6.17
N ASP A 123 13.22 9.76 5.47
CA ASP A 123 14.24 8.96 4.77
C ASP A 123 15.40 8.56 5.71
N GLY A 124 15.43 9.10 6.92
CA GLY A 124 16.44 8.88 7.95
C GLY A 124 16.06 7.79 8.97
N PRO A 125 16.88 7.70 10.06
CA PRO A 125 16.69 6.67 11.09
C PRO A 125 15.31 6.74 11.78
N VAL A 126 14.78 7.95 12.00
CA VAL A 126 13.48 8.14 12.65
C VAL A 126 12.35 7.58 11.76
N GLY A 127 12.38 7.88 10.46
CA GLY A 127 11.41 7.33 9.52
C GLY A 127 11.47 5.80 9.46
N LYS A 128 12.68 5.23 9.45
CA LYS A 128 12.87 3.78 9.52
C LYS A 128 12.29 3.20 10.82
N GLU A 129 12.57 3.81 11.95
CA GLU A 129 12.05 3.38 13.26
C GLU A 129 10.51 3.31 13.25
N ILE A 130 9.84 4.33 12.69
CA ILE A 130 8.37 4.33 12.60
C ILE A 130 7.86 3.23 11.65
N LEU A 131 8.50 2.97 10.51
CA LEU A 131 8.15 1.83 9.65
C LEU A 131 8.31 0.49 10.38
N ASP A 132 9.39 0.33 11.13
CA ASP A 132 9.60 -0.86 11.95
C ASP A 132 8.53 -1.00 13.05
N LYS A 133 8.11 0.09 13.70
CA LYS A 133 7.02 0.10 14.68
C LYS A 133 5.69 -0.30 14.07
N ILE A 134 5.35 0.18 12.87
CA ILE A 134 4.15 -0.26 12.15
C ILE A 134 4.21 -1.76 11.88
N THR A 135 5.34 -2.24 11.35
CA THR A 135 5.52 -3.64 10.96
C THR A 135 5.48 -4.59 12.15
N ASN A 136 6.05 -4.19 13.29
CA ASN A 136 6.12 -5.00 14.51
C ASN A 136 4.92 -4.80 15.44
N SER A 137 3.95 -3.98 15.05
CA SER A 137 2.75 -3.72 15.85
C SER A 137 1.71 -4.84 15.71
N PRO A 138 0.71 -4.92 16.60
CA PRO A 138 -0.44 -5.80 16.43
C PRO A 138 -1.31 -5.51 15.22
N ALA A 139 -1.02 -4.45 14.46
CA ALA A 139 -1.77 -4.05 13.28
C ALA A 139 -1.73 -5.07 12.12
N ARG A 140 -0.83 -6.07 12.17
CA ARG A 140 -0.68 -7.11 11.13
C ARG A 140 -0.43 -6.51 9.73
N LEU A 141 0.37 -5.46 9.68
CA LEU A 141 0.75 -4.75 8.47
C LEU A 141 2.28 -4.77 8.32
N VAL A 142 2.76 -4.77 7.10
CA VAL A 142 4.18 -4.55 6.79
C VAL A 142 4.30 -3.19 6.11
N ALA A 143 5.03 -2.27 6.72
CA ALA A 143 5.28 -0.96 6.15
C ALA A 143 6.39 -1.05 5.09
N LEU A 144 6.08 -0.70 3.85
CA LEU A 144 7.01 -0.80 2.73
C LEU A 144 7.84 0.47 2.50
N GLY A 145 7.32 1.63 2.90
CA GLY A 145 8.00 2.91 2.71
C GLY A 145 7.05 4.10 2.85
N TRP A 146 7.60 5.28 2.61
CA TRP A 146 6.91 6.56 2.71
C TRP A 146 6.51 7.09 1.34
N MET A 147 5.36 7.76 1.29
CA MET A 147 4.92 8.55 0.14
C MET A 147 4.42 9.90 0.64
N ASP A 148 5.01 10.97 0.13
CA ASP A 148 4.56 12.33 0.40
C ASP A 148 3.37 12.69 -0.50
N SER A 149 2.39 13.40 0.07
CA SER A 149 1.22 13.94 -0.63
C SER A 149 1.09 15.46 -0.47
N GLY A 150 2.15 16.13 -0.02
CA GLY A 150 2.20 17.58 0.20
C GLY A 150 1.58 18.02 1.52
N SER A 151 1.55 19.34 1.69
CA SER A 151 1.02 20.00 2.88
C SER A 151 -0.49 19.90 2.96
N ARG A 152 -1.01 19.83 4.19
CA ARG A 152 -2.43 19.80 4.46
C ARG A 152 -3.03 21.21 4.43
N SER A 153 -4.08 21.39 3.67
CA SER A 153 -4.78 22.66 3.54
C SER A 153 -6.26 22.56 3.94
N LEU A 154 -6.84 23.65 4.42
CA LEU A 154 -8.26 23.77 4.66
C LEU A 154 -8.98 24.16 3.36
N TYR A 155 -10.04 23.42 3.03
CA TYR A 155 -10.93 23.72 1.91
C TYR A 155 -12.30 24.11 2.47
N THR A 156 -12.68 25.37 2.30
CA THR A 156 -13.88 25.95 2.89
C THR A 156 -14.71 26.69 1.83
N LYS A 157 -16.04 26.80 2.07
CA LYS A 157 -16.95 27.56 1.19
C LYS A 157 -16.89 29.07 1.43
N LYS A 158 -16.29 29.51 2.55
CA LYS A 158 -16.07 30.92 2.91
C LYS A 158 -14.59 31.15 3.18
N GLU A 159 -14.14 32.36 3.00
CA GLU A 159 -12.78 32.77 3.37
C GLU A 159 -12.56 32.62 4.88
N ILE A 160 -11.41 32.07 5.27
CA ILE A 160 -10.96 31.93 6.65
C ILE A 160 -9.73 32.83 6.82
N LYS A 161 -9.82 33.84 7.66
CA LYS A 161 -8.74 34.81 7.95
C LYS A 161 -8.09 34.57 9.31
N SER A 162 -8.81 33.93 10.22
CA SER A 162 -8.36 33.69 11.58
C SER A 162 -8.92 32.38 12.12
N PRO A 163 -8.34 31.80 13.18
CA PRO A 163 -8.92 30.64 13.88
C PRO A 163 -10.36 30.85 14.36
N ALA A 164 -10.75 32.10 14.70
CA ALA A 164 -12.12 32.41 15.11
C ALA A 164 -13.15 32.14 14.04
N ASP A 165 -12.77 32.23 12.76
CA ASP A 165 -13.67 31.98 11.62
C ASP A 165 -14.02 30.49 11.46
N LEU A 166 -13.29 29.59 12.10
CA LEU A 166 -13.53 28.14 12.13
C LEU A 166 -14.65 27.76 13.09
N LYS A 167 -14.98 28.65 14.05
CA LYS A 167 -16.00 28.35 15.07
C LYS A 167 -17.35 28.00 14.44
N GLY A 168 -17.89 26.85 14.82
CA GLY A 168 -19.19 26.35 14.35
C GLY A 168 -19.18 25.76 12.93
N LEU A 169 -18.02 25.68 12.26
CA LEU A 169 -17.92 25.00 10.98
C LEU A 169 -17.87 23.48 11.19
N LYS A 170 -18.53 22.75 10.28
CA LYS A 170 -18.39 21.30 10.17
C LYS A 170 -17.23 21.01 9.24
N ILE A 171 -16.11 20.58 9.80
CA ILE A 171 -14.88 20.27 9.07
C ILE A 171 -14.67 18.77 9.08
N ARG A 172 -14.46 18.15 7.91
CA ARG A 172 -14.07 16.75 7.81
C ARG A 172 -12.58 16.64 8.02
N VAL A 173 -12.16 15.80 8.96
CA VAL A 173 -10.78 15.41 9.20
C VAL A 173 -10.63 13.89 9.02
N MET A 174 -9.40 13.37 9.06
CA MET A 174 -9.17 11.93 9.10
C MET A 174 -9.66 11.33 10.41
N GLY A 175 -10.03 10.04 10.40
CA GLY A 175 -10.54 9.30 11.55
C GLY A 175 -9.47 9.01 12.61
N ASN A 176 -8.93 10.06 13.20
CA ASN A 176 -7.95 10.02 14.28
C ASN A 176 -8.30 11.11 15.30
N PRO A 177 -8.41 10.79 16.61
CA PRO A 177 -8.70 11.78 17.65
C PRO A 177 -7.77 12.99 17.62
N LEU A 178 -6.49 12.80 17.34
CA LEU A 178 -5.50 13.88 17.25
C LEU A 178 -5.96 15.01 16.29
N PHE A 179 -6.54 14.67 15.15
CA PHE A 179 -7.04 15.68 14.20
C PHE A 179 -8.32 16.36 14.68
N VAL A 180 -9.15 15.66 15.43
CA VAL A 180 -10.36 16.23 16.04
C VAL A 180 -9.98 17.24 17.12
N ASP A 181 -9.03 16.87 17.97
CA ASP A 181 -8.58 17.69 19.10
C ASP A 181 -7.74 18.92 18.65
N THR A 182 -7.20 18.87 17.43
CA THR A 182 -6.42 19.98 16.85
C THR A 182 -7.31 21.08 16.25
N MET A 183 -8.58 20.77 15.90
CA MET A 183 -9.51 21.70 15.26
C MET A 183 -10.42 22.42 16.26
#